data_ae7e33b50e0a63030d47f783d00fb8f3
#
_entry.id   ae7e33b50e0a63030d47f783d00fb8f3
#
_cell.length_a   1.000
_cell.length_b   1.000
_cell.length_c   1.000
_cell.angle_alpha   90.00
_cell.angle_beta   90.00
_cell.angle_gamma   90.00
#
_symmetry.space_group_name_H-M   'P 1'
#
loop_
_entity.id
_entity.type
_entity.pdbx_description
1 polymer ?
#
loop_
_entity_poly.entity_id
_entity_poly.type
_entity_poly.pdbx_seq_one_letter_code
_entity_poly.pdbx_strand_id
1 'polypeptide(L)'
;MTKAEIVAEIANATGIEKGAVQQVVENFMEVVKASMAKGENVYLRGFGSFIIKTRAEKTGRNISKNVSITIPAHNIPAFKPAKTFMNAVK
;
A
#
# COMPACT_ATOMS: atom_id res chain seq x y z
N MET A 1 -9.42 -2.09 -11.54
CA MET A 1 -10.18 -0.90 -11.04
C MET A 1 -9.22 0.23 -10.74
N THR A 2 -9.52 1.41 -11.22
CA THR A 2 -8.67 2.58 -11.05
C THR A 2 -9.18 3.47 -9.90
N LYS A 3 -8.37 4.46 -9.51
CA LYS A 3 -8.78 5.44 -8.50
C LYS A 3 -10.08 6.15 -8.92
N ALA A 4 -10.19 6.53 -10.18
CA ALA A 4 -11.38 7.21 -10.69
C ALA A 4 -12.64 6.34 -10.58
N GLU A 5 -12.51 5.06 -10.86
CA GLU A 5 -13.62 4.10 -10.73
C GLU A 5 -14.02 3.90 -9.28
N ILE A 6 -13.05 3.82 -8.37
CA ILE A 6 -13.32 3.72 -6.93
C ILE A 6 -14.07 4.95 -6.44
N VAL A 7 -13.63 6.13 -6.83
CA VAL A 7 -14.29 7.40 -6.46
C VAL A 7 -15.72 7.41 -6.94
N ALA A 8 -15.96 7.00 -8.19
CA ALA A 8 -17.30 6.97 -8.78
C ALA A 8 -18.22 5.99 -8.02
N GLU A 9 -17.72 4.80 -7.70
CA GLU A 9 -18.52 3.81 -6.95
C GLU A 9 -18.86 4.27 -5.54
N ILE A 10 -17.91 4.90 -4.86
CA ILE A 10 -18.16 5.42 -3.50
C ILE A 10 -19.17 6.56 -3.56
N ALA A 11 -19.04 7.47 -4.52
CA ALA A 11 -19.99 8.57 -4.68
C ALA A 11 -21.40 8.04 -4.92
N ASN A 12 -21.55 7.03 -5.76
CA ASN A 12 -22.85 6.42 -6.03
C ASN A 12 -23.43 5.71 -4.80
N ALA A 13 -22.57 5.01 -4.04
CA ALA A 13 -23.00 4.26 -2.87
C ALA A 13 -23.40 5.15 -1.69
N THR A 14 -22.75 6.29 -1.54
CA THR A 14 -22.93 7.18 -0.38
C THR A 14 -23.79 8.39 -0.65
N GLY A 15 -23.97 8.78 -1.91
CA GLY A 15 -24.64 10.01 -2.27
C GLY A 15 -23.78 11.26 -2.05
N ILE A 16 -22.52 11.08 -1.69
CA ILE A 16 -21.57 12.19 -1.51
C ILE A 16 -21.08 12.66 -2.88
N GLU A 17 -20.90 13.96 -3.02
CA GLU A 17 -20.41 14.55 -4.27
C GLU A 17 -19.06 13.93 -4.66
N LYS A 18 -18.91 13.62 -5.95
CA LYS A 18 -17.71 12.96 -6.49
C LYS A 18 -16.42 13.71 -6.18
N GLY A 19 -16.43 15.05 -6.27
CA GLY A 19 -15.26 15.88 -5.94
C GLY A 19 -14.85 15.75 -4.47
N ALA A 20 -15.82 15.69 -3.57
CA ALA A 20 -15.57 15.49 -2.15
C ALA A 20 -15.01 14.09 -1.87
N VAL A 21 -15.56 13.07 -2.53
CA VAL A 21 -15.07 11.70 -2.41
C VAL A 21 -13.63 11.61 -2.90
N GLN A 22 -13.32 12.22 -4.02
CA GLN A 22 -11.98 12.22 -4.58
C GLN A 22 -10.98 12.84 -3.60
N GLN A 23 -11.33 13.96 -2.97
CA GLN A 23 -10.50 14.57 -1.95
C GLN A 23 -10.21 13.63 -0.79
N VAL A 24 -11.25 12.95 -0.28
CA VAL A 24 -11.11 12.02 0.84
C VAL A 24 -10.21 10.84 0.44
N VAL A 25 -10.43 10.25 -0.71
CA VAL A 25 -9.65 9.11 -1.19
C VAL A 25 -8.17 9.49 -1.36
N GLU A 26 -7.91 10.64 -1.97
CA GLU A 26 -6.54 11.10 -2.17
C GLU A 26 -5.84 11.42 -0.84
N ASN A 27 -6.54 12.07 0.08
CA ASN A 27 -5.98 12.36 1.40
C ASN A 27 -5.77 11.08 2.22
N PHE A 28 -6.66 10.10 2.09
CA PHE A 28 -6.47 8.80 2.73
C PHE A 28 -5.13 8.16 2.33
N MET A 29 -4.85 8.14 1.03
CA MET A 29 -3.59 7.59 0.54
C MET A 29 -2.38 8.40 1.03
N GLU A 30 -2.49 9.72 1.07
CA GLU A 30 -1.40 10.57 1.56
C GLU A 30 -1.13 10.35 3.04
N VAL A 31 -2.18 10.20 3.86
CA VAL A 31 -2.05 9.93 5.28
C VAL A 31 -1.39 8.57 5.51
N VAL A 32 -1.78 7.55 4.76
CA VAL A 32 -1.18 6.22 4.85
C VAL A 32 0.30 6.28 4.49
N LYS A 33 0.65 6.94 3.39
CA LYS A 33 2.04 7.09 2.97
C LYS A 33 2.87 7.82 4.02
N ALA A 34 2.35 8.92 4.56
CA ALA A 34 3.05 9.71 5.57
C ALA A 34 3.27 8.93 6.86
N SER A 35 2.29 8.16 7.30
CA SER A 35 2.40 7.31 8.48
C SER A 35 3.49 6.26 8.30
N MET A 36 3.48 5.58 7.18
CA MET A 36 4.46 4.53 6.89
C MET A 36 5.87 5.09 6.71
N ALA A 37 5.99 6.30 6.15
CA ALA A 37 7.27 6.97 6.03
C ALA A 37 7.91 7.28 7.39
N LYS A 38 7.09 7.45 8.43
CA LYS A 38 7.56 7.63 9.82
C LYS A 38 7.87 6.32 10.52
N GLY A 39 7.66 5.18 9.88
CA GLY A 39 7.86 3.88 10.48
C GLY A 39 6.65 3.34 11.22
N GLU A 40 5.48 3.90 11.02
CA GLU A 40 4.25 3.47 11.68
C GLU A 40 3.38 2.65 10.74
N ASN A 41 2.90 1.49 11.20
CA ASN A 41 1.95 0.68 10.47
C ASN A 41 0.55 1.28 10.52
N VAL A 42 -0.26 0.99 9.52
CA VAL A 42 -1.65 1.46 9.47
C VAL A 42 -2.58 0.24 9.52
N TYR A 43 -3.45 0.22 10.52
CA TYR A 43 -4.37 -0.90 10.74
C TYR A 43 -5.79 -0.48 10.39
N LEU A 44 -6.39 -1.21 9.45
CA LEU A 44 -7.77 -0.96 8.99
C LEU A 44 -8.61 -2.18 9.31
N ARG A 45 -9.37 -2.07 10.38
CA ARG A 45 -10.16 -3.19 10.90
C ARG A 45 -11.12 -3.73 9.83
N GLY A 46 -11.10 -5.05 9.64
CA GLY A 46 -11.95 -5.72 8.67
C GLY A 46 -11.44 -5.67 7.23
N PHE A 47 -10.41 -4.88 6.96
CA PHE A 47 -9.82 -4.76 5.63
C PHE A 47 -8.42 -5.37 5.60
N GLY A 48 -7.53 -4.85 6.41
CA GLY A 48 -6.15 -5.32 6.48
C GLY A 48 -5.24 -4.29 7.11
N SER A 49 -3.95 -4.52 6.98
CA SER A 49 -2.94 -3.64 7.56
C SER A 49 -1.89 -3.30 6.52
N PHE A 50 -1.53 -2.03 6.43
CA PHE A 50 -0.36 -1.59 5.70
C PHE A 50 0.81 -1.66 6.67
N ILE A 51 1.76 -2.54 6.40
CA ILE A 51 2.88 -2.81 7.30
C ILE A 51 4.20 -2.51 6.61
N ILE A 52 5.19 -2.24 7.42
CA ILE A 52 6.54 -2.01 6.95
C ILE A 52 7.29 -3.32 7.11
N LYS A 53 7.83 -3.82 5.99
CA LYS A 53 8.69 -4.99 5.98
C LYS A 53 10.11 -4.53 5.69
N THR A 54 11.07 -5.16 6.36
CA THR A 54 12.47 -4.93 6.06
C THR A 54 12.93 -6.00 5.09
N ARG A 55 13.36 -5.59 3.91
CA ARG A 55 14.03 -6.48 2.98
C ARG A 55 15.46 -6.69 3.42
N ALA A 56 15.84 -7.95 3.54
CA ALA A 56 17.20 -8.29 3.91
C ALA A 56 18.18 -7.85 2.81
N GLU A 57 19.42 -7.60 3.23
CA GLU A 57 20.51 -7.32 2.32
C GLU A 57 20.67 -8.46 1.32
N LYS A 58 20.81 -8.11 0.06
CA LYS A 58 21.06 -9.08 -1.01
C LYS A 58 22.36 -8.77 -1.71
N THR A 59 23.10 -9.83 -2.02
CA THR A 59 24.28 -9.73 -2.87
C THR A 59 23.94 -10.34 -4.22
N GLY A 60 24.00 -9.50 -5.26
CA GLY A 60 23.79 -9.92 -6.64
C GLY A 60 25.10 -9.93 -7.40
N ARG A 61 25.10 -10.57 -8.55
CA ARG A 61 26.28 -10.61 -9.42
C ARG A 61 25.94 -10.03 -10.78
N ASN A 62 26.73 -9.06 -11.21
CA ASN A 62 26.61 -8.54 -12.56
C ASN A 62 27.42 -9.42 -13.51
N ILE A 63 26.72 -10.23 -14.29
CA ILE A 63 27.36 -11.22 -15.17
C ILE A 63 28.24 -10.56 -16.23
N SER A 64 27.80 -9.44 -16.80
CA SER A 64 28.52 -8.77 -17.87
C SER A 64 29.81 -8.10 -17.39
N LYS A 65 29.88 -7.65 -16.15
CA LYS A 65 31.06 -7.00 -15.57
C LYS A 65 31.79 -7.89 -14.57
N ASN A 66 31.22 -9.03 -14.25
CA ASN A 66 31.77 -9.97 -13.27
C ASN A 66 32.04 -9.31 -11.90
N VAL A 67 31.12 -8.43 -11.48
CA VAL A 67 31.24 -7.67 -10.24
C VAL A 67 30.07 -8.04 -9.33
N SER A 68 30.34 -8.21 -8.03
CA SER A 68 29.29 -8.41 -7.03
C SER A 68 28.64 -7.07 -6.71
N ILE A 69 27.31 -7.07 -6.67
CA ILE A 69 26.50 -5.91 -6.30
C ILE A 69 25.80 -6.21 -4.99
N THR A 70 25.98 -5.36 -4.00
CA THR A 70 25.31 -5.48 -2.72
C THR A 70 24.14 -4.50 -2.66
N ILE A 71 22.94 -5.03 -2.45
CA ILE A 71 21.75 -4.24 -2.22
C ILE A 71 21.53 -4.18 -0.70
N PRO A 72 21.63 -2.99 -0.08
CA PRO A 72 21.51 -2.89 1.38
C PRO A 72 20.09 -3.24 1.85
N ALA A 73 19.95 -3.62 3.09
CA ALA A 73 18.66 -3.81 3.71
C ALA A 73 17.86 -2.50 3.68
N HIS A 74 16.59 -2.59 3.35
CA HIS A 74 15.72 -1.41 3.28
C HIS A 74 14.29 -1.78 3.64
N ASN A 75 13.53 -0.77 4.04
CA ASN A 75 12.13 -0.95 4.38
C ASN A 75 11.27 -0.79 3.13
N ILE A 76 10.26 -1.63 3.01
CA ILE A 76 9.29 -1.56 1.91
C ILE A 76 7.88 -1.58 2.49
N PRO A 77 6.91 -0.93 1.83
CA PRO A 77 5.52 -1.05 2.23
C PRO A 77 4.97 -2.41 1.77
N ALA A 78 4.09 -2.98 2.59
CA ALA A 78 3.40 -4.23 2.27
C ALA A 78 1.98 -4.17 2.80
N PHE A 79 1.09 -4.95 2.20
CA PHE A 79 -0.29 -5.03 2.64
C PHE A 79 -0.57 -6.46 3.14
N LYS A 80 -1.07 -6.55 4.37
CA LYS A 80 -1.50 -7.83 4.95
C LYS A 80 -3.01 -7.80 5.07
N PRO A 81 -3.74 -8.56 4.24
CA PRO A 81 -5.21 -8.54 4.28
C PRO A 81 -5.74 -9.15 5.58
N ALA A 82 -6.89 -8.63 6.03
CA ALA A 82 -7.60 -9.21 7.17
C ALA A 82 -8.17 -10.57 6.78
N LYS A 83 -8.40 -11.42 7.78
CA LYS A 83 -8.95 -12.75 7.55
C LYS A 83 -10.29 -12.71 6.80
N THR A 84 -11.16 -11.78 7.16
CA THR A 84 -12.44 -11.59 6.49
C THR A 84 -12.27 -11.19 5.03
N PHE A 85 -11.28 -10.37 4.72
CA PHE A 85 -10.96 -9.99 3.35
C PHE A 85 -10.46 -11.20 2.57
N MET A 86 -9.55 -11.97 3.14
CA MET A 86 -9.02 -13.18 2.49
C MET A 86 -10.15 -14.15 2.16
N ASN A 87 -11.09 -14.33 3.07
CA ASN A 87 -12.23 -15.23 2.86
C ASN A 87 -13.16 -14.72 1.76
N ALA A 88 -13.30 -13.41 1.61
CA ALA A 88 -14.14 -12.81 0.56
C ALA A 88 -13.60 -13.03 -0.85
N VAL A 89 -12.29 -13.25 -0.98
CA VAL A 89 -11.61 -13.40 -2.28
C VAL A 89 -11.45 -14.86 -2.69
N LYS A 90 -11.56 -15.78 -1.78
CA LYS A 90 -11.42 -17.22 -2.06
C LYS A 90 -12.47 -17.76 -2.99
#